data_953cd7f7021a98d7bfad70afb50e1845
#
_entry.id   953cd7f7021a98d7bfad70afb50e1845
#
_cell.length_a   1.000
_cell.length_b   1.000
_cell.length_c   1.000
_cell.angle_alpha   90.00
_cell.angle_beta   90.00
_cell.angle_gamma   90.00
#
_symmetry.space_group_name_H-M   'P 1'
#
loop_
_entity.id
_entity.type
_entity.pdbx_description
1 polymer ?
#
loop_
_entity_poly.entity_id
_entity_poly.type
_entity_poly.pdbx_seq_one_letter_code
_entity_poly.pdbx_strand_id
1 'polypeptide(L)'
;MDHYQGDPFFSQQYAALLQEQISKGLDLLLKKDIPSKSMLFRYLILLYIKKQYRARIFHLGQAAHLLIWMNDHYTKAQLHHCEKLVQDTCHMIESTHESLDRWKNPALCSYAIRQIEQHYQKICLHDLSSALKINPSYLSRVLSQNLHVTFLDLLHTKRIFVALEYFSNSKKLPQLEYLATDLGYSSAHYFYCVFKRYVGLTPSEVWHLMSA
;
A
#
# COMPACT_ATOMS: atom_id res chain seq x y z
N MET A 1 19.60 -10.32 16.41
CA MET A 1 20.08 -9.78 15.11
C MET A 1 20.04 -10.95 14.14
N ASP A 2 18.87 -11.24 13.62
CA ASP A 2 18.72 -12.34 12.67
C ASP A 2 18.80 -11.76 11.26
N HIS A 3 19.86 -12.14 10.56
CA HIS A 3 20.09 -11.87 9.16
C HIS A 3 19.03 -12.61 8.34
N TYR A 4 17.98 -11.93 7.91
CA TYR A 4 17.14 -12.39 6.81
C TYR A 4 17.95 -12.19 5.51
N GLN A 5 18.75 -13.16 5.14
CA GLN A 5 19.26 -13.29 3.78
C GLN A 5 18.06 -13.69 2.91
N GLY A 6 17.70 -12.84 1.94
CA GLY A 6 16.67 -13.13 0.98
C GLY A 6 17.02 -14.37 0.17
N ASP A 7 16.42 -15.50 0.51
CA ASP A 7 16.55 -16.75 -0.24
C ASP A 7 15.83 -16.59 -1.58
N PRO A 8 16.52 -16.73 -2.73
CA PRO A 8 15.90 -16.70 -4.06
C PRO A 8 14.76 -17.73 -4.23
N PHE A 9 14.82 -18.82 -3.46
CA PHE A 9 13.77 -19.83 -3.42
C PHE A 9 12.47 -19.30 -2.77
N PHE A 10 12.60 -18.36 -1.84
CA PHE A 10 11.45 -17.74 -1.17
C PHE A 10 10.69 -16.80 -2.11
N SER A 11 11.40 -16.07 -2.99
CA SER A 11 10.77 -15.15 -3.95
C SER A 11 9.98 -15.89 -5.03
N GLN A 12 10.50 -17.00 -5.56
CA GLN A 12 9.79 -17.81 -6.57
C GLN A 12 8.55 -18.51 -6.00
N GLN A 13 8.64 -19.10 -4.80
CA GLN A 13 7.47 -19.68 -4.13
C GLN A 13 6.42 -18.61 -3.81
N TYR A 14 6.83 -17.41 -3.46
CA TYR A 14 5.93 -16.29 -3.15
C TYR A 14 5.22 -15.78 -4.40
N ALA A 15 5.92 -15.64 -5.52
CA ALA A 15 5.34 -15.25 -6.80
C ALA A 15 4.31 -16.29 -7.27
N ALA A 16 4.63 -17.58 -7.17
CA ALA A 16 3.71 -18.67 -7.50
C ALA A 16 2.46 -18.69 -6.61
N LEU A 17 2.62 -18.46 -5.30
CA LEU A 17 1.51 -18.41 -4.33
C LEU A 17 0.62 -17.17 -4.56
N LEU A 18 1.21 -16.04 -4.91
CA LEU A 18 0.50 -14.84 -5.31
C LEU A 18 -0.30 -15.08 -6.58
N GLN A 19 0.32 -15.67 -7.60
CA GLN A 19 -0.31 -15.98 -8.88
C GLN A 19 -1.50 -16.94 -8.68
N GLU A 20 -1.34 -17.95 -7.84
CA GLU A 20 -2.41 -18.90 -7.49
C GLU A 20 -3.55 -18.22 -6.72
N GLN A 21 -3.25 -17.38 -5.74
CA GLN A 21 -4.28 -16.66 -4.95
C GLN A 21 -5.02 -15.62 -5.79
N ILE A 22 -4.31 -14.90 -6.68
CA ILE A 22 -4.94 -13.94 -7.58
C ILE A 22 -5.80 -14.68 -8.60
N SER A 23 -5.32 -15.77 -9.19
CA SER A 23 -6.09 -16.59 -10.16
C SER A 23 -7.33 -17.18 -9.51
N LYS A 24 -7.23 -17.79 -8.33
CA LYS A 24 -8.39 -18.32 -7.59
C LYS A 24 -9.38 -17.23 -7.20
N GLY A 25 -8.88 -16.06 -6.76
CA GLY A 25 -9.70 -14.89 -6.48
C GLY A 25 -10.41 -14.39 -7.73
N LEU A 26 -9.73 -14.27 -8.85
CA LEU A 26 -10.32 -13.88 -10.15
C LEU A 26 -11.40 -14.88 -10.60
N ASP A 27 -11.17 -16.18 -10.49
CA ASP A 27 -12.14 -17.22 -10.86
C ASP A 27 -13.41 -17.17 -10.00
N LEU A 28 -13.26 -16.95 -8.69
CA LEU A 28 -14.39 -16.79 -7.77
C LEU A 28 -15.23 -15.55 -8.10
N LEU A 29 -14.61 -14.53 -8.58
CA LEU A 29 -15.22 -13.22 -8.82
C LEU A 29 -15.71 -13.06 -10.27
N LEU A 30 -15.18 -13.82 -11.21
CA LEU A 30 -15.73 -13.95 -12.57
C LEU A 30 -17.11 -14.64 -12.55
N LYS A 31 -17.42 -15.39 -11.50
CA LYS A 31 -18.73 -16.03 -11.28
C LYS A 31 -19.78 -15.11 -10.64
N LYS A 32 -19.37 -13.93 -10.14
CA LYS A 32 -20.28 -12.91 -9.59
C LYS A 32 -20.37 -11.75 -10.55
N ASP A 33 -21.58 -11.19 -10.68
CA ASP A 33 -21.89 -10.05 -11.56
C ASP A 33 -21.28 -8.76 -10.97
N ILE A 34 -19.97 -8.56 -11.15
CA ILE A 34 -19.22 -7.44 -10.59
C ILE A 34 -18.91 -6.40 -11.67
N PRO A 35 -19.13 -5.09 -11.37
CA PRO A 35 -19.20 -4.04 -12.41
C PRO A 35 -17.93 -3.81 -13.23
N SER A 36 -16.77 -4.31 -12.84
CA SER A 36 -15.57 -4.26 -13.68
C SER A 36 -14.47 -5.17 -13.16
N LYS A 37 -13.96 -6.05 -14.03
CA LYS A 37 -12.82 -6.93 -13.77
C LYS A 37 -11.59 -6.15 -13.26
N SER A 38 -11.47 -4.90 -13.68
CA SER A 38 -10.35 -4.03 -13.30
C SER A 38 -10.39 -3.57 -11.85
N MET A 39 -11.56 -3.19 -11.38
CA MET A 39 -11.77 -2.76 -10.01
C MET A 39 -11.42 -3.88 -9.05
N LEU A 40 -11.85 -5.07 -9.42
CA LEU A 40 -11.65 -6.26 -8.64
C LEU A 40 -10.20 -6.69 -8.55
N PHE A 41 -9.46 -6.64 -9.65
CA PHE A 41 -8.04 -6.94 -9.68
C PHE A 41 -7.25 -5.97 -8.77
N ARG A 42 -7.52 -4.66 -8.85
CA ARG A 42 -6.93 -3.65 -7.96
C ARG A 42 -7.23 -3.96 -6.50
N TYR A 43 -8.46 -4.31 -6.21
CA TYR A 43 -8.88 -4.67 -4.86
C TYR A 43 -8.14 -5.91 -4.32
N LEU A 44 -7.99 -6.96 -5.12
CA LEU A 44 -7.25 -8.17 -4.73
C LEU A 44 -5.78 -7.87 -4.45
N ILE A 45 -5.12 -7.08 -5.29
CA ILE A 45 -3.74 -6.66 -5.06
C ILE A 45 -3.63 -5.81 -3.79
N LEU A 46 -4.56 -4.88 -3.58
CA LEU A 46 -4.62 -4.09 -2.35
C LEU A 46 -4.73 -4.97 -1.11
N LEU A 47 -5.62 -5.97 -1.12
CA LEU A 47 -5.77 -6.92 -0.02
C LEU A 47 -4.50 -7.74 0.20
N TYR A 48 -3.84 -8.14 -0.89
CA TYR A 48 -2.56 -8.85 -0.82
C TYR A 48 -1.48 -7.98 -0.18
N ILE A 49 -1.27 -6.76 -0.67
CA ILE A 49 -0.27 -5.83 -0.10
C ILE A 49 -0.55 -5.58 1.39
N LYS A 50 -1.82 -5.34 1.75
CA LYS A 50 -2.23 -5.17 3.15
C LYS A 50 -1.94 -6.42 3.99
N LYS A 51 -2.21 -7.62 3.47
CA LYS A 51 -1.92 -8.89 4.16
C LYS A 51 -0.42 -9.05 4.43
N GLN A 52 0.43 -8.79 3.42
CA GLN A 52 1.88 -8.89 3.56
C GLN A 52 2.43 -7.83 4.53
N TYR A 53 1.90 -6.62 4.52
CA TYR A 53 2.24 -5.58 5.48
C TYR A 53 1.86 -5.99 6.92
N ARG A 54 0.66 -6.54 7.14
CA ARG A 54 0.24 -7.06 8.47
C ARG A 54 1.09 -8.20 8.96
N ALA A 55 1.51 -9.09 8.05
CA ALA A 55 2.39 -10.21 8.36
C ALA A 55 3.86 -9.80 8.59
N ARG A 56 4.17 -8.50 8.50
CA ARG A 56 5.54 -7.95 8.61
C ARG A 56 6.50 -8.43 7.52
N ILE A 57 5.99 -8.97 6.43
CA ILE A 57 6.78 -9.35 5.26
C ILE A 57 7.15 -8.11 4.45
N PHE A 58 6.19 -7.18 4.27
CA PHE A 58 6.45 -5.87 3.72
C PHE A 58 6.55 -4.83 4.84
N HIS A 59 7.54 -3.94 4.76
CA HIS A 59 7.52 -2.71 5.53
C HIS A 59 6.67 -1.64 4.80
N LEU A 60 6.36 -0.55 5.50
CA LEU A 60 5.47 0.49 4.97
C LEU A 60 5.96 1.09 3.63
N GLY A 61 7.28 1.24 3.45
CA GLY A 61 7.86 1.77 2.20
C GLY A 61 7.61 0.87 1.01
N GLN A 62 7.77 -0.44 1.15
CA GLN A 62 7.48 -1.42 0.10
C GLN A 62 5.99 -1.42 -0.25
N ALA A 63 5.13 -1.42 0.76
CA ALA A 63 3.69 -1.36 0.56
C ALA A 63 3.26 -0.07 -0.17
N ALA A 64 3.85 1.08 0.20
CA ALA A 64 3.58 2.36 -0.45
C ALA A 64 4.06 2.35 -1.91
N HIS A 65 5.27 1.86 -2.17
CA HIS A 65 5.82 1.76 -3.52
C HIS A 65 4.93 0.90 -4.43
N LEU A 66 4.51 -0.28 -3.96
CA LEU A 66 3.62 -1.16 -4.72
C LEU A 66 2.24 -0.54 -4.99
N LEU A 67 1.67 0.19 -4.02
CA LEU A 67 0.39 0.87 -4.23
C LEU A 67 0.48 1.96 -5.30
N ILE A 68 1.54 2.76 -5.27
CA ILE A 68 1.75 3.82 -6.26
C ILE A 68 2.01 3.20 -7.63
N TRP A 69 2.92 2.24 -7.72
CA TRP A 69 3.22 1.54 -8.96
C TRP A 69 1.95 0.92 -9.56
N MET A 70 1.14 0.25 -8.75
CA MET A 70 -0.14 -0.30 -9.19
C MET A 70 -1.05 0.79 -9.77
N ASN A 71 -1.15 1.93 -9.10
CA ASN A 71 -2.03 3.01 -9.55
C ASN A 71 -1.58 3.63 -10.86
N ASP A 72 -0.28 3.75 -11.09
CA ASP A 72 0.30 4.36 -12.30
C ASP A 72 0.22 3.42 -13.51
N HIS A 73 0.31 2.10 -13.30
CA HIS A 73 0.37 1.11 -14.37
C HIS A 73 -0.97 0.47 -14.71
N TYR A 74 -1.94 0.46 -13.77
CA TYR A 74 -3.26 -0.13 -14.01
C TYR A 74 -4.28 0.88 -14.52
N THR A 75 -4.12 1.39 -15.73
CA THR A 75 -5.15 2.17 -16.41
C THR A 75 -6.17 1.24 -17.07
N LYS A 76 -7.39 1.78 -17.33
CA LYS A 76 -8.51 1.00 -17.92
C LYS A 76 -8.16 0.28 -19.23
N ALA A 77 -7.17 0.78 -19.98
CA ALA A 77 -6.76 0.22 -21.28
C ALA A 77 -5.91 -1.04 -21.19
N GLN A 78 -5.21 -1.27 -20.05
CA GLN A 78 -4.25 -2.37 -19.90
C GLN A 78 -4.86 -3.68 -19.37
N LEU A 79 -6.12 -3.64 -18.97
CA LEU A 79 -6.81 -4.75 -18.33
C LEU A 79 -7.22 -5.92 -19.25
N HIS A 80 -7.04 -5.76 -20.55
CA HIS A 80 -7.20 -6.88 -21.49
C HIS A 80 -6.08 -7.92 -21.41
N HIS A 81 -5.02 -7.67 -20.64
CA HIS A 81 -3.86 -8.54 -20.49
C HIS A 81 -3.59 -8.89 -19.01
N CYS A 82 -4.60 -9.47 -18.33
CA CYS A 82 -4.51 -9.82 -16.91
C CYS A 82 -3.27 -10.66 -16.55
N GLU A 83 -2.85 -11.59 -17.40
CA GLU A 83 -1.68 -12.43 -17.19
C GLU A 83 -0.38 -11.62 -17.13
N LYS A 84 -0.20 -10.69 -18.07
CA LYS A 84 0.96 -9.81 -18.09
C LYS A 84 0.99 -8.92 -16.83
N LEU A 85 -0.16 -8.42 -16.41
CA LEU A 85 -0.27 -7.59 -15.19
C LEU A 85 0.11 -8.36 -13.93
N VAL A 86 -0.26 -9.65 -13.83
CA VAL A 86 0.16 -10.52 -12.73
C VAL A 86 1.68 -10.70 -12.74
N GLN A 87 2.26 -10.98 -13.91
CA GLN A 87 3.71 -11.14 -14.07
C GLN A 87 4.46 -9.86 -13.71
N ASP A 88 4.03 -8.69 -14.22
CA ASP A 88 4.64 -7.39 -13.90
C ASP A 88 4.54 -7.07 -12.40
N THR A 89 3.42 -7.43 -11.75
CA THR A 89 3.26 -7.27 -10.29
C THR A 89 4.20 -8.19 -9.52
N CYS A 90 4.33 -9.46 -9.93
CA CYS A 90 5.27 -10.39 -9.29
C CYS A 90 6.70 -9.89 -9.41
N HIS A 91 7.11 -9.46 -10.61
CA HIS A 91 8.45 -8.91 -10.84
C HIS A 91 8.71 -7.64 -9.99
N MET A 92 7.71 -6.76 -9.85
CA MET A 92 7.82 -5.59 -8.97
C MET A 92 7.98 -5.98 -7.50
N ILE A 93 7.26 -6.99 -7.04
CA ILE A 93 7.38 -7.50 -5.68
C ILE A 93 8.80 -8.04 -5.43
N GLU A 94 9.33 -8.83 -6.36
CA GLU A 94 10.69 -9.37 -6.30
C GLU A 94 11.74 -8.25 -6.28
N SER A 95 11.67 -7.30 -7.21
CA SER A 95 12.61 -6.17 -7.27
C SER A 95 12.55 -5.27 -6.02
N THR A 96 11.38 -5.19 -5.39
CA THR A 96 11.19 -4.42 -4.16
C THR A 96 11.84 -5.12 -2.96
N HIS A 97 11.85 -6.44 -2.92
CA HIS A 97 12.57 -7.20 -1.89
C HIS A 97 14.10 -7.03 -1.99
N GLU A 98 14.64 -7.07 -3.20
CA GLU A 98 16.09 -6.89 -3.43
C GLU A 98 16.60 -5.49 -3.08
N SER A 99 15.73 -4.46 -3.08
CA SER A 99 16.15 -3.07 -2.83
C SER A 99 16.48 -2.76 -1.37
N LEU A 100 16.05 -3.58 -0.41
CA LEU A 100 16.24 -3.34 1.03
C LEU A 100 17.72 -3.29 1.45
N ASP A 101 18.58 -4.09 0.84
CA ASP A 101 20.01 -4.16 1.18
C ASP A 101 20.82 -2.97 0.64
N ARG A 102 20.21 -2.09 -0.18
CA ARG A 102 20.87 -0.98 -0.87
C ARG A 102 20.60 0.39 -0.27
N TRP A 103 19.93 0.48 0.87
CA TRP A 103 19.62 1.78 1.46
C TRP A 103 20.87 2.52 1.92
N LYS A 104 21.08 3.75 1.40
CA LYS A 104 22.21 4.60 1.79
C LYS A 104 22.13 5.09 3.25
N ASN A 105 20.92 5.17 3.82
CA ASN A 105 20.65 5.59 5.20
C ASN A 105 19.55 4.74 5.85
N PRO A 106 19.79 3.44 6.10
CA PRO A 106 18.75 2.53 6.58
C PRO A 106 18.19 2.94 7.95
N ALA A 107 19.02 3.45 8.84
CA ALA A 107 18.61 3.89 10.17
C ALA A 107 17.60 5.06 10.10
N LEU A 108 17.83 6.03 9.21
CA LEU A 108 16.96 7.18 9.01
C LEU A 108 15.63 6.77 8.41
N CYS A 109 15.63 5.92 7.39
CA CYS A 109 14.43 5.39 6.75
C CYS A 109 13.59 4.56 7.75
N SER A 110 14.23 3.67 8.49
CA SER A 110 13.56 2.84 9.50
C SER A 110 12.97 3.68 10.64
N TYR A 111 13.68 4.73 11.06
CA TYR A 111 13.16 5.66 12.05
C TYR A 111 11.91 6.39 11.52
N ALA A 112 11.98 6.94 10.31
CA ALA A 112 10.86 7.66 9.69
C ALA A 112 9.63 6.74 9.54
N ILE A 113 9.80 5.53 9.03
CA ILE A 113 8.74 4.53 8.91
C ILE A 113 8.09 4.26 10.27
N ARG A 114 8.88 4.01 11.31
CA ARG A 114 8.38 3.74 12.65
C ARG A 114 7.58 4.92 13.22
N GLN A 115 8.07 6.15 13.05
CA GLN A 115 7.35 7.34 13.50
C GLN A 115 6.02 7.52 12.77
N ILE A 116 5.98 7.27 11.45
CA ILE A 116 4.73 7.30 10.69
C ILE A 116 3.77 6.21 11.18
N GLU A 117 4.25 4.99 11.41
CA GLU A 117 3.41 3.88 11.89
C GLU A 117 2.77 4.18 13.26
N GLN A 118 3.51 4.84 14.16
CA GLN A 118 3.06 5.16 15.52
C GLN A 118 2.21 6.43 15.60
N HIS A 119 2.49 7.43 14.77
CA HIS A 119 1.95 8.78 14.89
C HIS A 119 1.25 9.29 13.63
N TYR A 120 0.80 8.40 12.72
CA TYR A 120 0.22 8.72 11.41
C TYR A 120 -0.90 9.77 11.44
N GLN A 121 -1.60 9.93 12.56
CA GLN A 121 -2.70 10.88 12.69
C GLN A 121 -2.23 12.34 12.66
N LYS A 122 -1.08 12.64 13.27
CA LYS A 122 -0.62 14.01 13.51
C LYS A 122 0.75 14.33 12.92
N ILE A 123 1.56 13.33 12.58
CA ILE A 123 2.94 13.54 12.16
C ILE A 123 3.01 14.30 10.83
N CYS A 124 3.93 15.24 10.75
CA CYS A 124 4.31 15.87 9.49
C CYS A 124 5.83 15.77 9.24
N LEU A 125 6.25 16.05 8.02
CA LEU A 125 7.67 15.99 7.63
C LEU A 125 8.53 16.95 8.46
N HIS A 126 7.99 18.13 8.79
CA HIS A 126 8.68 19.13 9.59
C HIS A 126 8.96 18.63 11.01
N ASP A 127 7.96 18.02 11.67
CA ASP A 127 8.13 17.48 13.03
C ASP A 127 9.21 16.40 13.05
N LEU A 128 9.18 15.51 12.06
CA LEU A 128 10.14 14.44 11.93
C LEU A 128 11.57 14.95 11.71
N SER A 129 11.72 15.95 10.83
CA SER A 129 13.02 16.56 10.54
C SER A 129 13.57 17.35 11.73
N SER A 130 12.70 18.05 12.47
CA SER A 130 13.05 18.78 13.69
C SER A 130 13.53 17.86 14.80
N ALA A 131 12.85 16.71 15.00
CA ALA A 131 13.25 15.71 15.98
C ALA A 131 14.64 15.12 15.66
N LEU A 132 14.96 14.99 14.38
CA LEU A 132 16.26 14.49 13.90
C LEU A 132 17.34 15.59 13.78
N LYS A 133 16.96 16.87 13.98
CA LYS A 133 17.85 18.03 13.76
C LYS A 133 18.47 18.08 12.36
N ILE A 134 17.70 17.74 11.35
CA ILE A 134 18.09 17.76 9.94
C ILE A 134 17.15 18.63 9.12
N ASN A 135 17.60 19.02 7.92
CA ASN A 135 16.77 19.80 7.00
C ASN A 135 15.63 18.93 6.42
N PRO A 136 14.36 19.42 6.36
CA PRO A 136 13.23 18.70 5.77
C PRO A 136 13.46 18.24 4.33
N SER A 137 14.12 19.08 3.51
CA SER A 137 14.43 18.72 2.12
C SER A 137 15.45 17.58 2.03
N TYR A 138 16.40 17.52 2.96
CA TYR A 138 17.34 16.40 3.04
C TYR A 138 16.61 15.12 3.41
N LEU A 139 15.74 15.15 4.43
CA LEU A 139 14.93 14.00 4.83
C LEU A 139 14.05 13.50 3.68
N SER A 140 13.33 14.42 3.01
CA SER A 140 12.50 14.09 1.85
C SER A 140 13.29 13.40 0.75
N ARG A 141 14.48 13.92 0.42
CA ARG A 141 15.37 13.33 -0.59
C ARG A 141 15.86 11.95 -0.19
N VAL A 142 16.26 11.76 1.06
CA VAL A 142 16.71 10.44 1.55
C VAL A 142 15.58 9.41 1.46
N LEU A 143 14.37 9.75 1.89
CA LEU A 143 13.21 8.85 1.78
C LEU A 143 12.92 8.49 0.32
N SER A 144 12.87 9.48 -0.58
CA SER A 144 12.57 9.23 -2.00
C SER A 144 13.66 8.40 -2.69
N GLN A 145 14.93 8.62 -2.37
CA GLN A 145 16.04 7.89 -2.98
C GLN A 145 16.14 6.43 -2.53
N ASN A 146 15.75 6.14 -1.29
CA ASN A 146 15.87 4.80 -0.74
C ASN A 146 14.56 3.98 -0.85
N LEU A 147 13.41 4.63 -0.74
CA LEU A 147 12.10 3.97 -0.72
C LEU A 147 11.32 4.14 -2.03
N HIS A 148 11.82 4.97 -2.96
CA HIS A 148 11.16 5.34 -4.21
C HIS A 148 9.75 5.93 -4.04
N VAL A 149 9.47 6.46 -2.83
CA VAL A 149 8.20 7.10 -2.46
C VAL A 149 8.44 8.33 -1.59
N THR A 150 7.49 9.24 -1.55
CA THR A 150 7.57 10.44 -0.72
C THR A 150 7.12 10.14 0.72
N PHE A 151 7.39 11.07 1.65
CA PHE A 151 6.84 11.03 3.00
C PHE A 151 5.30 10.97 3.01
N LEU A 152 4.66 11.74 2.11
CA LEU A 152 3.19 11.75 1.99
C LEU A 152 2.66 10.42 1.50
N ASP A 153 3.37 9.75 0.59
CA ASP A 153 2.98 8.42 0.10
C ASP A 153 2.99 7.40 1.23
N LEU A 154 4.03 7.42 2.08
CA LEU A 154 4.11 6.57 3.27
C LEU A 154 2.95 6.85 4.23
N LEU A 155 2.70 8.13 4.52
CA LEU A 155 1.66 8.57 5.43
C LEU A 155 0.27 8.17 4.93
N HIS A 156 -0.02 8.42 3.66
CA HIS A 156 -1.30 8.06 3.05
C HIS A 156 -1.50 6.54 2.99
N THR A 157 -0.46 5.77 2.66
CA THR A 157 -0.52 4.30 2.68
C THR A 157 -0.89 3.78 4.06
N LYS A 158 -0.25 4.29 5.12
CA LYS A 158 -0.58 3.90 6.50
C LYS A 158 -2.03 4.21 6.85
N ARG A 159 -2.48 5.42 6.56
CA ARG A 159 -3.87 5.86 6.81
C ARG A 159 -4.89 5.03 6.03
N ILE A 160 -4.60 4.68 4.78
CA ILE A 160 -5.45 3.80 3.96
C ILE A 160 -5.56 2.41 4.60
N PHE A 161 -4.46 1.83 5.06
CA PHE A 161 -4.50 0.52 5.71
C PHE A 161 -5.33 0.54 7.00
N VAL A 162 -5.25 1.60 7.77
CA VAL A 162 -6.11 1.78 8.94
C VAL A 162 -7.57 1.94 8.53
N ALA A 163 -7.88 2.72 7.49
CA ALA A 163 -9.24 2.82 6.95
C ALA A 163 -9.80 1.47 6.54
N LEU A 164 -9.01 0.63 5.86
CA LEU A 164 -9.40 -0.72 5.47
C LEU A 164 -9.66 -1.64 6.68
N GLU A 165 -8.97 -1.41 7.80
CA GLU A 165 -9.24 -2.11 9.06
C GLU A 165 -10.57 -1.67 9.68
N TYR A 166 -10.86 -0.37 9.65
CA TYR A 166 -12.17 0.15 10.03
C TYR A 166 -13.29 -0.49 9.20
N PHE A 167 -13.12 -0.56 7.88
CA PHE A 167 -14.11 -1.17 6.98
C PHE A 167 -14.33 -2.65 7.30
N SER A 168 -13.26 -3.41 7.54
CA SER A 168 -13.33 -4.84 7.86
C SER A 168 -14.09 -5.12 9.16
N ASN A 169 -14.02 -4.19 10.12
CA ASN A 169 -14.60 -4.37 11.45
C ASN A 169 -15.99 -3.72 11.60
N SER A 170 -16.44 -2.97 10.60
CA SER A 170 -17.67 -2.20 10.66
C SER A 170 -18.83 -2.92 9.98
N LYS A 171 -19.93 -3.10 10.68
CA LYS A 171 -21.19 -3.65 10.11
C LYS A 171 -21.92 -2.67 9.19
N LYS A 172 -21.59 -1.39 9.26
CA LYS A 172 -22.15 -0.31 8.43
C LYS A 172 -21.01 0.55 7.91
N LEU A 173 -21.21 1.17 6.74
CA LEU A 173 -20.24 2.12 6.21
C LEU A 173 -20.02 3.24 7.23
N PRO A 174 -18.78 3.49 7.69
CA PRO A 174 -18.48 4.57 8.63
C PRO A 174 -18.83 5.93 8.02
N GLN A 175 -19.26 6.87 8.85
CA GLN A 175 -19.38 8.26 8.40
C GLN A 175 -17.99 8.79 8.05
N LEU A 176 -17.81 9.22 6.79
CA LEU A 176 -16.49 9.59 6.25
C LEU A 176 -15.87 10.78 6.98
N GLU A 177 -16.67 11.68 7.53
CA GLU A 177 -16.24 12.84 8.32
C GLU A 177 -15.48 12.39 9.58
N TYR A 178 -16.06 11.47 10.33
CA TYR A 178 -15.41 10.94 11.54
C TYR A 178 -14.18 10.12 11.20
N LEU A 179 -14.30 9.23 10.22
CA LEU A 179 -13.18 8.41 9.78
C LEU A 179 -12.01 9.26 9.30
N ALA A 180 -12.27 10.29 8.48
CA ALA A 180 -11.24 11.20 7.99
C ALA A 180 -10.51 11.89 9.14
N THR A 181 -11.24 12.39 10.13
CA THR A 181 -10.69 13.05 11.31
C THR A 181 -9.83 12.08 12.12
N ASP A 182 -10.31 10.87 12.38
CA ASP A 182 -9.59 9.82 13.11
C ASP A 182 -8.30 9.40 12.41
N LEU A 183 -8.30 9.44 11.08
CA LEU A 183 -7.12 9.16 10.27
C LEU A 183 -6.15 10.34 10.18
N GLY A 184 -6.53 11.53 10.67
CA GLY A 184 -5.72 12.73 10.62
C GLY A 184 -5.81 13.51 9.31
N TYR A 185 -6.91 13.38 8.56
CA TYR A 185 -7.21 14.24 7.41
C TYR A 185 -7.97 15.50 7.84
N SER A 186 -7.75 16.60 7.13
CA SER A 186 -8.41 17.88 7.40
C SER A 186 -9.89 17.90 7.00
N SER A 187 -10.31 17.01 6.10
CA SER A 187 -11.70 16.90 5.65
C SER A 187 -12.00 15.52 5.03
N ALA A 188 -13.27 15.12 5.05
CA ALA A 188 -13.76 13.92 4.38
C ALA A 188 -13.53 13.96 2.87
N HIS A 189 -13.69 15.14 2.24
CA HIS A 189 -13.44 15.30 0.82
C HIS A 189 -11.98 15.03 0.46
N TYR A 190 -11.04 15.55 1.25
CA TYR A 190 -9.62 15.29 1.01
C TYR A 190 -9.26 13.82 1.22
N PHE A 191 -9.79 13.20 2.28
CA PHE A 191 -9.66 11.74 2.47
C PHE A 191 -10.21 10.95 1.28
N TYR A 192 -11.42 11.28 0.80
CA TYR A 192 -12.03 10.61 -0.35
C TYR A 192 -11.14 10.71 -1.60
N CYS A 193 -10.62 11.90 -1.92
CA CYS A 193 -9.73 12.11 -3.07
C CYS A 193 -8.44 11.31 -2.96
N VAL A 194 -7.81 11.34 -1.79
CA VAL A 194 -6.59 10.58 -1.52
C VAL A 194 -6.86 9.08 -1.61
N PHE A 195 -7.90 8.58 -0.94
CA PHE A 195 -8.25 7.17 -0.96
C PHE A 195 -8.48 6.67 -2.39
N LYS A 196 -9.30 7.38 -3.17
CA LYS A 196 -9.56 7.04 -4.57
C LYS A 196 -8.30 7.09 -5.43
N ARG A 197 -7.41 8.07 -5.19
CA ARG A 197 -6.13 8.19 -5.90
C ARG A 197 -5.22 6.98 -5.66
N TYR A 198 -5.08 6.52 -4.41
CA TYR A 198 -4.16 5.44 -4.06
C TYR A 198 -4.74 4.05 -4.27
N VAL A 199 -6.04 3.90 -4.08
CA VAL A 199 -6.72 2.59 -4.16
C VAL A 199 -7.34 2.37 -5.54
N GLY A 200 -7.67 3.45 -6.26
CA GLY A 200 -8.40 3.41 -7.53
C GLY A 200 -9.89 3.18 -7.39
N LEU A 201 -10.39 2.97 -6.16
CA LEU A 201 -11.78 2.77 -5.78
C LEU A 201 -12.17 3.79 -4.71
N THR A 202 -13.45 4.08 -4.62
CA THR A 202 -13.97 4.92 -3.54
C THR A 202 -14.05 4.16 -2.22
N PRO A 203 -14.05 4.83 -1.06
CA PRO A 203 -14.25 4.19 0.23
C PRO A 203 -15.51 3.32 0.30
N SER A 204 -16.61 3.80 -0.29
CA SER A 204 -17.88 3.07 -0.33
C SER A 204 -17.81 1.80 -1.18
N GLU A 205 -17.20 1.88 -2.37
CA GLU A 205 -16.99 0.70 -3.24
C GLU A 205 -16.16 -0.37 -2.55
N VAL A 206 -15.07 0.04 -1.88
CA VAL A 206 -14.23 -0.92 -1.14
C VAL A 206 -14.99 -1.53 0.03
N TRP A 207 -15.74 -0.72 0.79
CA TRP A 207 -16.53 -1.24 1.90
C TRP A 207 -17.57 -2.27 1.44
N HIS A 208 -18.30 -2.00 0.34
CA HIS A 208 -19.24 -2.96 -0.24
C HIS A 208 -18.56 -4.26 -0.67
N LEU A 209 -17.39 -4.20 -1.29
CA LEU A 209 -16.62 -5.39 -1.66
C LEU A 209 -16.14 -6.20 -0.46
N MET A 210 -15.90 -5.54 0.69
CA MET A 210 -15.46 -6.22 1.92
C MET A 210 -16.64 -6.80 2.72
N SER A 211 -17.85 -6.28 2.51
CA SER A 211 -19.07 -6.68 3.23
C SER A 211 -19.87 -7.77 2.52
N ALA A 212 -19.54 -8.06 1.25
CA ALA A 212 -20.17 -9.08 0.43
C ALA A 212 -19.60 -10.47 0.68
#